data_902492876edc1a9cc24f93bb42e9c9cf
#
_entry.id   902492876edc1a9cc24f93bb42e9c9cf
#
_cell.length_a   1.000
_cell.length_b   1.000
_cell.length_c   1.000
_cell.angle_alpha   90.00
_cell.angle_beta   90.00
_cell.angle_gamma   90.00
#
_symmetry.space_group_name_H-M   'P 1'
#
loop_
_entity.id
_entity.type
_entity.pdbx_description
1 polymer ?
#
loop_
_entity_poly.entity_id
_entity_poly.type
_entity_poly.pdbx_seq_one_letter_code
_entity_poly.pdbx_strand_id
1 'polypeptide(L)'
;MIEVLKRDKKTKECFQEHKIRHAIESAYLSVGKNIDEDVFECVLERLGVREISDENTLINVEDIQDGIEKCLFDYDVEVAISFHDYRLTHKLIRNEKKGLAREFAKKLMCENIENQNANVDEYSFGGRMAEASNVYKKDFALNNCVSKQTKRNHLNNESYIHDLDNYASGEHNCLTEPLDDLLANGSKVGQTDIRPAGSINSAMQLTAVYFQIQSQEQFGGVAASHYDWTMVPYVRKSFFKHYVLNYIKDQEDFDSLSVLSMTNDDIDDWVDSHKEEFLTKFNLTKDDFRLDNMKKLDKHYANTALFDTKIELMQAVEALYHNLNTLQSRPGSQLPFSSMNYGSCTLPEGQIVIEALLDGSLRGTGKYHLTPIFPCGIFQVGK
;
A
#
# COMPACT_ATOMS: atom_id res chain seq x y z
N MET A 1 -1.71 21.99 51.85
CA MET A 1 -2.29 21.86 50.45
C MET A 1 -1.15 21.64 49.50
N ILE A 2 -1.23 20.58 48.64
CA ILE A 2 -0.18 20.27 47.69
C ILE A 2 -0.30 21.19 46.46
N GLU A 3 0.75 21.90 46.12
CA GLU A 3 0.84 22.73 44.93
C GLU A 3 1.73 22.10 43.86
N VAL A 4 1.36 22.28 42.61
CA VAL A 4 2.14 21.83 41.43
C VAL A 4 2.80 23.05 40.77
N LEU A 5 4.13 23.04 40.71
CA LEU A 5 4.91 24.04 40.00
C LEU A 5 4.91 23.70 38.52
N LYS A 6 4.40 24.63 37.71
CA LYS A 6 4.38 24.47 36.25
C LYS A 6 5.77 24.60 35.63
N ARG A 7 5.90 24.20 34.35
CA ARG A 7 7.14 24.23 33.57
C ARG A 7 7.76 25.63 33.43
N ASP A 8 6.99 26.69 33.54
CA ASP A 8 7.46 28.11 33.53
C ASP A 8 8.23 28.49 34.79
N LYS A 9 8.27 27.59 35.79
CA LYS A 9 8.89 27.77 37.11
C LYS A 9 8.35 28.97 37.90
N LYS A 10 7.17 29.47 37.52
CA LYS A 10 6.50 30.63 38.15
C LYS A 10 5.06 30.34 38.55
N THR A 11 4.31 29.68 37.67
CA THR A 11 2.90 29.39 37.91
C THR A 11 2.75 28.18 38.81
N LYS A 12 1.89 28.32 39.83
CA LYS A 12 1.52 27.23 40.75
C LYS A 12 0.04 26.96 40.63
N GLU A 13 -0.36 25.72 40.68
CA GLU A 13 -1.74 25.25 40.72
C GLU A 13 -1.92 24.23 41.84
N CYS A 14 -3.15 24.11 42.36
CA CYS A 14 -3.47 23.04 43.28
C CYS A 14 -3.30 21.67 42.59
N PHE A 15 -2.75 20.70 43.31
CA PHE A 15 -2.65 19.32 42.84
C PHE A 15 -4.06 18.73 42.59
N GLN A 16 -4.22 18.07 41.46
CA GLN A 16 -5.48 17.49 41.01
C GLN A 16 -5.28 16.08 40.46
N GLU A 17 -5.70 15.08 41.22
CA GLU A 17 -5.55 13.66 40.86
C GLU A 17 -6.20 13.31 39.51
N HIS A 18 -7.34 13.93 39.20
CA HIS A 18 -8.04 13.65 37.94
C HIS A 18 -7.20 13.99 36.69
N LYS A 19 -6.25 14.93 36.78
CA LYS A 19 -5.33 15.24 35.67
C LYS A 19 -4.32 14.12 35.43
N ILE A 20 -3.87 13.44 36.50
CA ILE A 20 -3.00 12.27 36.41
C ILE A 20 -3.77 11.11 35.78
N ARG A 21 -4.98 10.84 36.29
CA ARG A 21 -5.86 9.80 35.78
C ARG A 21 -6.12 10.00 34.28
N HIS A 22 -6.49 11.17 33.89
CA HIS A 22 -6.76 11.50 32.47
C HIS A 22 -5.52 11.29 31.58
N ALA A 23 -4.32 11.63 32.07
CA ALA A 23 -3.08 11.41 31.34
C ALA A 23 -2.79 9.90 31.12
N ILE A 24 -3.03 9.07 32.14
CA ILE A 24 -2.89 7.62 32.08
C ILE A 24 -3.95 7.01 31.14
N GLU A 25 -5.23 7.40 31.30
CA GLU A 25 -6.34 6.95 30.43
C GLU A 25 -6.05 7.24 28.96
N SER A 26 -5.58 8.46 28.65
CA SER A 26 -5.24 8.86 27.29
C SER A 26 -4.11 8.00 26.71
N ALA A 27 -3.12 7.61 27.51
CA ALA A 27 -2.05 6.73 27.08
C ALA A 27 -2.55 5.30 26.77
N TYR A 28 -3.40 4.74 27.61
CA TYR A 28 -4.02 3.43 27.38
C TYR A 28 -4.94 3.44 26.14
N LEU A 29 -5.75 4.48 25.97
CA LEU A 29 -6.64 4.63 24.82
C LEU A 29 -5.87 4.75 23.51
N SER A 30 -4.69 5.39 23.53
CA SER A 30 -3.87 5.58 22.30
C SER A 30 -3.37 4.24 21.71
N VAL A 31 -3.26 3.20 22.52
CA VAL A 31 -2.89 1.84 22.11
C VAL A 31 -4.10 0.87 22.11
N GLY A 32 -5.31 1.39 22.25
CA GLY A 32 -6.54 0.60 22.20
C GLY A 32 -6.77 -0.31 23.41
N LYS A 33 -6.16 0.00 24.56
CA LYS A 33 -6.27 -0.75 25.81
C LYS A 33 -7.16 -0.04 26.85
N ASN A 34 -7.71 -0.80 27.77
CA ASN A 34 -8.39 -0.25 28.94
C ASN A 34 -7.39 0.09 30.03
N ILE A 35 -7.70 1.13 30.81
CA ILE A 35 -6.85 1.56 31.92
C ILE A 35 -6.66 0.42 32.94
N ASP A 36 -5.45 0.30 33.45
CA ASP A 36 -5.13 -0.48 34.64
C ASP A 36 -5.13 0.45 35.85
N GLU A 37 -6.05 0.24 36.78
CA GLU A 37 -6.21 1.09 37.98
C GLU A 37 -4.99 0.99 38.93
N ASP A 38 -4.27 -0.13 38.91
CA ASP A 38 -3.06 -0.32 39.74
C ASP A 38 -1.95 0.65 39.33
N VAL A 39 -1.90 1.05 38.05
CA VAL A 39 -0.96 2.06 37.55
C VAL A 39 -1.24 3.42 38.19
N PHE A 40 -2.49 3.80 38.32
CA PHE A 40 -2.86 5.07 38.96
C PHE A 40 -2.45 5.11 40.41
N GLU A 41 -2.70 4.04 41.17
CA GLU A 41 -2.29 3.92 42.55
C GLU A 41 -0.75 3.93 42.69
N CYS A 42 -0.04 3.20 41.86
CA CYS A 42 1.43 3.22 41.79
C CYS A 42 1.99 4.64 41.61
N VAL A 43 1.35 5.46 40.75
CA VAL A 43 1.79 6.85 40.55
C VAL A 43 1.58 7.69 41.80
N LEU A 44 0.43 7.58 42.47
CA LEU A 44 0.14 8.34 43.71
C LEU A 44 1.08 7.95 44.85
N GLU A 45 1.38 6.65 45.00
CA GLU A 45 2.39 6.17 45.97
C GLU A 45 3.79 6.71 45.65
N ARG A 46 4.23 6.59 44.41
CA ARG A 46 5.58 7.04 43.98
C ARG A 46 5.77 8.54 44.16
N LEU A 47 4.73 9.33 44.02
CA LEU A 47 4.74 10.77 44.27
C LEU A 47 4.63 11.10 45.77
N GLY A 48 4.38 10.11 46.63
CA GLY A 48 4.22 10.28 48.06
C GLY A 48 3.02 11.16 48.46
N VAL A 49 2.07 11.35 47.54
CA VAL A 49 0.96 12.33 47.70
C VAL A 49 0.07 12.01 48.91
N ARG A 50 -0.06 10.70 49.24
CA ARG A 50 -0.90 10.23 50.37
C ARG A 50 -0.22 10.33 51.74
N GLU A 51 1.12 10.44 51.74
CA GLU A 51 1.91 10.50 53.00
C GLU A 51 2.26 11.95 53.40
N ILE A 52 1.92 12.94 52.55
CA ILE A 52 2.25 14.31 52.78
C ILE A 52 1.32 14.89 53.84
N SER A 53 1.86 15.08 55.05
CA SER A 53 1.18 15.76 56.17
C SER A 53 1.52 17.23 56.27
N ASP A 54 2.48 17.74 55.51
CA ASP A 54 2.93 19.15 55.56
C ASP A 54 2.06 20.07 54.69
N GLU A 55 1.68 21.23 55.21
CA GLU A 55 0.72 22.16 54.62
C GLU A 55 1.20 22.88 53.35
N ASN A 56 2.47 22.76 52.91
CA ASN A 56 3.03 23.45 51.75
C ASN A 56 4.03 22.62 50.93
N THR A 57 3.60 21.46 50.49
CA THR A 57 4.47 20.65 49.60
C THR A 57 4.31 21.10 48.14
N LEU A 58 5.45 21.41 47.50
CA LEU A 58 5.55 21.80 46.11
C LEU A 58 6.13 20.67 45.27
N ILE A 59 5.37 20.14 44.29
CA ILE A 59 5.77 19.10 43.36
C ILE A 59 5.95 19.71 41.97
N ASN A 60 7.06 19.38 41.26
CA ASN A 60 7.20 19.83 39.89
C ASN A 60 6.35 18.98 38.94
N VAL A 61 5.78 19.61 37.94
CA VAL A 61 5.00 18.89 36.92
C VAL A 61 5.83 17.83 36.17
N GLU A 62 7.14 18.03 36.05
CA GLU A 62 8.03 17.02 35.42
C GLU A 62 8.20 15.80 36.33
N ASP A 63 8.27 15.97 37.66
CA ASP A 63 8.37 14.84 38.60
C ASP A 63 7.10 13.97 38.54
N ILE A 64 5.92 14.60 38.35
CA ILE A 64 4.65 13.91 38.11
C ILE A 64 4.72 13.09 36.81
N GLN A 65 5.18 13.69 35.75
CA GLN A 65 5.29 13.03 34.44
C GLN A 65 6.29 11.87 34.47
N ASP A 66 7.42 12.04 35.16
CA ASP A 66 8.43 10.98 35.34
C ASP A 66 7.89 9.84 36.20
N GLY A 67 7.07 10.15 37.21
CA GLY A 67 6.37 9.17 38.02
C GLY A 67 5.39 8.31 37.19
N ILE A 68 4.59 8.96 36.36
CA ILE A 68 3.65 8.28 35.46
C ILE A 68 4.42 7.35 34.49
N GLU A 69 5.44 7.89 33.85
CA GLU A 69 6.23 7.12 32.86
C GLU A 69 6.88 5.88 33.46
N LYS A 70 7.49 6.01 34.65
CA LYS A 70 8.11 4.89 35.34
C LYS A 70 7.09 3.82 35.75
N CYS A 71 5.92 4.21 36.29
CA CYS A 71 4.89 3.25 36.63
C CYS A 71 4.33 2.54 35.37
N LEU A 72 4.11 3.28 34.27
CA LEU A 72 3.70 2.67 33.01
C LEU A 72 4.72 1.65 32.50
N PHE A 73 6.03 1.91 32.59
CA PHE A 73 7.07 0.95 32.21
C PHE A 73 7.04 -0.33 33.07
N ASP A 74 6.67 -0.20 34.35
CA ASP A 74 6.58 -1.35 35.25
C ASP A 74 5.35 -2.23 34.95
N TYR A 75 4.26 -1.67 34.40
CA TYR A 75 2.98 -2.35 34.16
C TYR A 75 2.73 -2.71 32.69
N ASP A 76 2.96 -1.79 31.77
CA ASP A 76 2.71 -2.00 30.33
C ASP A 76 3.67 -1.16 29.48
N VAL A 77 4.67 -1.84 28.91
CA VAL A 77 5.73 -1.22 28.13
C VAL A 77 5.21 -0.51 26.85
N GLU A 78 4.17 -1.05 26.21
CA GLU A 78 3.59 -0.46 25.01
C GLU A 78 2.90 0.88 25.30
N VAL A 79 2.14 0.92 26.39
CA VAL A 79 1.50 2.16 26.89
C VAL A 79 2.57 3.18 27.34
N ALA A 80 3.63 2.70 28.00
CA ALA A 80 4.74 3.55 28.44
C ALA A 80 5.46 4.20 27.26
N ILE A 81 5.73 3.45 26.18
CA ILE A 81 6.33 3.98 24.95
C ILE A 81 5.43 5.06 24.33
N SER A 82 4.14 4.80 24.20
CA SER A 82 3.19 5.80 23.67
C SER A 82 3.16 7.08 24.51
N PHE A 83 3.15 6.95 25.84
CA PHE A 83 3.21 8.10 26.76
C PHE A 83 4.53 8.87 26.66
N HIS A 84 5.67 8.15 26.55
CA HIS A 84 7.00 8.73 26.35
C HIS A 84 7.05 9.55 25.06
N ASP A 85 6.62 8.97 23.93
CA ASP A 85 6.59 9.62 22.63
C ASP A 85 5.73 10.89 22.64
N TYR A 86 4.57 10.82 23.26
CA TYR A 86 3.72 11.99 23.50
C TYR A 86 4.43 13.09 24.30
N ARG A 87 5.08 12.74 25.42
CA ARG A 87 5.87 13.70 26.24
C ARG A 87 7.00 14.34 25.45
N LEU A 88 7.78 13.52 24.73
CA LEU A 88 8.92 13.98 23.94
C LEU A 88 8.46 14.97 22.88
N THR A 89 7.42 14.62 22.14
CA THR A 89 6.88 15.45 21.07
C THR A 89 6.32 16.79 21.61
N HIS A 90 5.58 16.74 22.70
CA HIS A 90 5.11 17.97 23.36
C HIS A 90 6.25 18.82 23.94
N LYS A 91 7.35 18.22 24.38
CA LYS A 91 8.56 18.96 24.81
C LYS A 91 9.20 19.68 23.63
N LEU A 92 9.32 19.02 22.47
CA LEU A 92 9.83 19.63 21.24
C LEU A 92 8.95 20.81 20.79
N ILE A 93 7.62 20.62 20.76
CA ILE A 93 6.66 21.69 20.40
C ILE A 93 6.77 22.92 21.35
N ARG A 94 6.94 22.67 22.64
CA ARG A 94 7.06 23.76 23.62
C ARG A 94 8.38 24.53 23.50
N ASN A 95 9.46 23.84 23.16
CA ASN A 95 10.77 24.46 23.02
C ASN A 95 10.85 25.35 21.77
N GLU A 96 10.04 25.04 20.75
CA GLU A 96 9.94 25.80 19.52
C GLU A 96 8.70 26.73 19.56
N LYS A 97 8.87 27.97 19.94
CA LYS A 97 7.75 28.92 20.08
C LYS A 97 7.10 29.34 18.75
N LYS A 98 7.82 29.29 17.64
CA LYS A 98 7.29 29.54 16.27
C LYS A 98 8.30 28.96 15.24
N GLY A 99 7.76 28.44 14.12
CA GLY A 99 8.56 28.12 12.94
C GLY A 99 8.50 26.66 12.51
N LEU A 100 9.44 26.31 11.68
CA LEU A 100 9.52 25.05 10.95
C LEU A 100 9.57 23.80 11.87
N ALA A 101 10.31 23.88 12.97
CA ALA A 101 10.43 22.77 13.93
C ALA A 101 9.10 22.50 14.67
N ARG A 102 8.27 23.51 14.86
CA ARG A 102 6.92 23.32 15.43
C ARG A 102 6.00 22.59 14.46
N GLU A 103 6.03 22.96 13.19
CA GLU A 103 5.24 22.27 12.15
C GLU A 103 5.72 20.83 11.97
N PHE A 104 7.03 20.60 11.98
CA PHE A 104 7.63 19.26 11.99
C PHE A 104 7.11 18.40 13.17
N ALA A 105 7.13 18.97 14.39
CA ALA A 105 6.67 18.26 15.59
C ALA A 105 5.16 17.91 15.50
N LYS A 106 4.31 18.81 14.99
CA LYS A 106 2.89 18.54 14.78
C LYS A 106 2.67 17.34 13.83
N LYS A 107 3.46 17.24 12.77
CA LYS A 107 3.37 16.14 11.82
C LYS A 107 3.78 14.80 12.41
N LEU A 108 4.76 14.79 13.33
CA LEU A 108 5.11 13.57 14.05
C LEU A 108 4.02 13.06 15.00
N MET A 109 3.14 13.96 15.45
CA MET A 109 2.10 13.62 16.43
C MET A 109 0.82 13.05 15.83
N CYS A 110 0.55 13.30 14.56
CA CYS A 110 -0.69 12.91 13.85
C CYS A 110 -1.99 13.28 14.62
N GLU A 111 -2.00 14.43 15.32
CA GLU A 111 -3.08 14.78 16.27
C GLU A 111 -4.39 15.22 15.60
N ASN A 112 -4.33 15.66 14.36
CA ASN A 112 -5.50 16.26 13.72
C ASN A 112 -5.64 15.84 12.26
N ILE A 113 -6.77 15.24 11.92
CA ILE A 113 -7.13 14.84 10.56
C ILE A 113 -7.06 16.00 9.55
N GLU A 114 -7.31 17.23 9.96
CA GLU A 114 -7.20 18.41 9.10
C GLU A 114 -5.76 18.70 8.63
N ASN A 115 -4.78 18.15 9.32
CA ASN A 115 -3.36 18.28 8.97
C ASN A 115 -2.79 17.06 8.27
N GLN A 116 -3.61 16.03 8.00
CA GLN A 116 -3.18 14.83 7.32
C GLN A 116 -3.00 15.07 5.83
N ASN A 117 -2.06 14.33 5.26
CA ASN A 117 -1.78 14.33 3.82
C ASN A 117 -2.37 13.06 3.20
N ALA A 118 -3.26 13.20 2.22
CA ALA A 118 -3.85 12.07 1.52
C ALA A 118 -2.82 11.14 0.83
N ASN A 119 -1.62 11.63 0.60
CA ASN A 119 -0.52 10.88 -0.02
C ASN A 119 0.39 10.13 0.99
N VAL A 120 -0.02 10.05 2.26
CA VAL A 120 0.80 9.46 3.33
C VAL A 120 -0.08 8.72 4.31
N ASP A 121 0.34 7.52 4.73
CA ASP A 121 -0.24 6.85 5.89
C ASP A 121 0.47 7.35 7.16
N GLU A 122 -0.10 8.35 7.80
CA GLU A 122 0.46 9.01 8.99
C GLU A 122 0.52 8.11 10.22
N TYR A 123 -0.21 6.99 10.24
CA TYR A 123 -0.16 6.01 11.32
C TYR A 123 1.01 5.03 11.18
N SER A 124 1.59 4.91 9.98
CA SER A 124 2.78 4.10 9.75
C SER A 124 4.06 4.84 10.15
N PHE A 125 5.12 4.08 10.46
CA PHE A 125 6.45 4.66 10.70
C PHE A 125 6.97 5.45 9.49
N GLY A 126 6.90 4.84 8.30
CA GLY A 126 7.33 5.46 7.04
C GLY A 126 6.54 6.72 6.71
N GLY A 127 5.23 6.69 6.94
CA GLY A 127 4.34 7.84 6.71
C GLY A 127 4.64 9.01 7.62
N ARG A 128 4.82 8.79 8.92
CA ARG A 128 5.21 9.86 9.85
C ARG A 128 6.56 10.48 9.51
N MET A 129 7.53 9.65 9.11
CA MET A 129 8.84 10.14 8.66
C MET A 129 8.73 10.96 7.38
N ALA A 130 7.92 10.51 6.41
CA ALA A 130 7.65 11.26 5.18
C ALA A 130 7.01 12.62 5.48
N GLU A 131 5.91 12.65 6.26
CA GLU A 131 5.23 13.89 6.62
C GLU A 131 6.13 14.87 7.38
N ALA A 132 6.91 14.39 8.33
CA ALA A 132 7.86 15.23 9.03
C ALA A 132 8.91 15.82 8.07
N SER A 133 9.43 15.04 7.13
CA SER A 133 10.39 15.52 6.12
C SER A 133 9.77 16.50 5.14
N ASN A 134 8.49 16.33 4.79
CA ASN A 134 7.76 17.19 3.85
C ASN A 134 7.68 18.64 4.32
N VAL A 135 7.66 18.89 5.62
CA VAL A 135 7.72 20.26 6.19
C VAL A 135 8.98 20.98 5.71
N TYR A 136 10.13 20.33 5.81
CA TYR A 136 11.42 20.90 5.38
C TYR A 136 11.54 20.97 3.86
N LYS A 137 11.05 19.95 3.13
CA LYS A 137 11.05 19.92 1.68
C LYS A 137 10.22 21.07 1.08
N LYS A 138 9.03 21.34 1.63
CA LYS A 138 8.17 22.48 1.23
C LYS A 138 8.85 23.83 1.50
N ASP A 139 9.42 24.01 2.68
CA ASP A 139 10.15 25.24 3.03
C ASP A 139 11.34 25.46 2.10
N PHE A 140 12.13 24.41 1.85
CA PHE A 140 13.25 24.47 0.91
C PHE A 140 12.81 24.86 -0.50
N ALA A 141 11.77 24.22 -1.03
CA ALA A 141 11.25 24.49 -2.36
C ALA A 141 10.78 25.96 -2.49
N LEU A 142 10.03 26.46 -1.51
CA LEU A 142 9.55 27.86 -1.48
C LEU A 142 10.69 28.90 -1.37
N ASN A 143 11.79 28.53 -0.71
CA ASN A 143 12.89 29.47 -0.50
C ASN A 143 13.95 29.42 -1.58
N ASN A 144 14.11 28.29 -2.28
CA ASN A 144 15.26 28.04 -3.14
C ASN A 144 14.88 27.69 -4.59
N CYS A 145 13.69 27.10 -4.83
CA CYS A 145 13.34 26.57 -6.14
C CYS A 145 12.38 27.43 -6.95
N VAL A 146 11.65 28.35 -6.29
CA VAL A 146 10.66 29.20 -6.96
C VAL A 146 10.99 30.68 -6.84
N SER A 147 10.45 31.52 -7.75
CA SER A 147 10.64 32.96 -7.68
C SER A 147 9.96 33.56 -6.44
N LYS A 148 10.44 34.73 -6.00
CA LYS A 148 9.81 35.46 -4.88
C LYS A 148 8.32 35.78 -5.15
N GLN A 149 7.99 36.06 -6.42
CA GLN A 149 6.61 36.32 -6.84
C GLN A 149 5.76 35.03 -6.71
N THR A 150 6.25 33.91 -7.24
CA THR A 150 5.57 32.59 -7.16
C THR A 150 5.33 32.18 -5.70
N LYS A 151 6.37 32.31 -4.86
CA LYS A 151 6.25 32.06 -3.40
C LYS A 151 5.15 32.91 -2.77
N ARG A 152 5.11 34.22 -3.06
CA ARG A 152 4.09 35.14 -2.53
C ARG A 152 2.70 34.74 -2.99
N ASN A 153 2.52 34.45 -4.29
CA ASN A 153 1.25 34.04 -4.85
C ASN A 153 0.74 32.74 -4.20
N HIS A 154 1.63 31.77 -4.00
CA HIS A 154 1.30 30.51 -3.31
C HIS A 154 0.86 30.73 -1.86
N LEU A 155 1.63 31.52 -1.09
CA LEU A 155 1.31 31.82 0.31
C LEU A 155 0.05 32.66 0.50
N ASN A 156 -0.31 33.49 -0.48
CA ASN A 156 -1.52 34.32 -0.48
C ASN A 156 -2.73 33.60 -1.09
N ASN A 157 -2.60 32.34 -1.53
CA ASN A 157 -3.64 31.58 -2.27
C ASN A 157 -4.07 32.22 -3.61
N GLU A 158 -3.22 33.01 -4.23
CA GLU A 158 -3.42 33.54 -5.58
C GLU A 158 -3.12 32.50 -6.66
N SER A 159 -2.21 31.56 -6.34
CA SER A 159 -1.89 30.35 -7.11
C SER A 159 -1.50 29.23 -6.18
N TYR A 160 -1.67 27.99 -6.60
CA TYR A 160 -1.32 26.82 -5.82
C TYR A 160 -0.30 25.96 -6.53
N ILE A 161 0.84 25.68 -5.88
CA ILE A 161 1.82 24.70 -6.37
C ILE A 161 1.43 23.37 -5.76
N HIS A 162 0.97 22.45 -6.61
CA HIS A 162 0.57 21.10 -6.22
C HIS A 162 1.82 20.29 -5.80
N ASP A 163 1.69 19.47 -4.76
CA ASP A 163 2.75 18.59 -4.24
C ASP A 163 4.11 19.29 -4.07
N LEU A 164 4.08 20.46 -3.42
CA LEU A 164 5.24 21.32 -3.22
C LEU A 164 6.41 20.65 -2.50
N ASP A 165 6.12 19.62 -1.69
CA ASP A 165 7.10 18.77 -1.01
C ASP A 165 7.94 17.92 -1.99
N ASN A 166 7.40 17.63 -3.17
CA ASN A 166 8.11 16.87 -4.21
C ASN A 166 8.74 17.77 -5.28
N TYR A 167 8.46 19.06 -5.25
CA TYR A 167 8.94 20.01 -6.25
C TYR A 167 10.46 20.06 -6.39
N ALA A 168 11.19 19.99 -5.28
CA ALA A 168 12.65 20.07 -5.27
C ALA A 168 13.32 18.74 -5.69
N SER A 169 12.68 17.61 -5.47
CA SER A 169 13.19 16.28 -5.86
C SER A 169 12.98 15.98 -7.35
N GLY A 170 12.03 16.67 -8.00
CA GLY A 170 11.73 16.44 -9.39
C GLY A 170 10.99 15.13 -9.65
N GLU A 171 10.26 14.62 -8.67
CA GLU A 171 9.45 13.43 -8.82
C GLU A 171 8.33 13.62 -9.85
N HIS A 172 7.96 12.53 -10.51
CA HIS A 172 6.86 12.53 -11.48
C HIS A 172 5.49 12.56 -10.79
N ASN A 173 4.50 13.13 -11.46
CA ASN A 173 3.13 13.12 -10.97
C ASN A 173 2.45 11.78 -11.34
N CYS A 174 1.70 11.74 -12.44
CA CYS A 174 0.99 10.54 -12.90
C CYS A 174 1.66 10.02 -14.17
N LEU A 175 1.87 8.72 -14.23
CA LEU A 175 2.49 8.05 -15.38
C LEU A 175 1.63 6.89 -15.85
N THR A 176 1.73 6.61 -17.16
CA THR A 176 1.16 5.41 -17.78
C THR A 176 2.26 4.43 -18.07
N GLU A 177 2.10 3.19 -17.60
CA GLU A 177 3.04 2.12 -17.83
C GLU A 177 2.93 1.56 -19.26
N PRO A 178 4.03 1.36 -19.97
CA PRO A 178 4.07 0.69 -21.27
C PRO A 178 4.02 -0.84 -21.07
N LEU A 179 2.94 -1.34 -20.47
CA LEU A 179 2.82 -2.76 -20.11
C LEU A 179 2.94 -3.71 -21.31
N ASP A 180 2.54 -3.30 -22.50
CA ASP A 180 2.68 -4.12 -23.70
C ASP A 180 4.14 -4.50 -23.96
N ASP A 181 5.05 -3.54 -23.82
CA ASP A 181 6.49 -3.74 -23.99
C ASP A 181 7.11 -4.48 -22.81
N LEU A 182 6.82 -4.03 -21.59
CA LEU A 182 7.36 -4.61 -20.35
C LEU A 182 6.99 -6.09 -20.17
N LEU A 183 5.75 -6.45 -20.45
CA LEU A 183 5.28 -7.83 -20.33
C LEU A 183 5.79 -8.72 -21.47
N ALA A 184 5.98 -8.16 -22.67
CA ALA A 184 6.43 -8.92 -23.84
C ALA A 184 7.95 -9.17 -23.82
N ASN A 185 8.74 -8.21 -23.37
CA ASN A 185 10.21 -8.23 -23.46
C ASN A 185 10.88 -8.45 -22.10
N GLY A 186 10.12 -8.27 -21.01
CA GLY A 186 10.71 -8.22 -19.67
C GLY A 186 11.48 -6.92 -19.42
N SER A 187 12.15 -6.84 -18.31
CA SER A 187 12.94 -5.67 -17.94
C SER A 187 14.01 -5.98 -16.91
N LYS A 188 15.00 -5.11 -16.81
CA LYS A 188 15.98 -5.15 -15.73
C LYS A 188 15.62 -4.10 -14.69
N VAL A 189 15.41 -4.52 -13.47
CA VAL A 189 15.08 -3.65 -12.33
C VAL A 189 16.08 -3.87 -11.20
N GLY A 190 16.86 -2.83 -10.88
CA GLY A 190 17.90 -2.91 -9.84
C GLY A 190 18.91 -4.01 -10.11
N GLN A 191 18.97 -4.99 -9.23
CA GLN A 191 19.89 -6.14 -9.30
C GLN A 191 19.24 -7.40 -9.92
N THR A 192 17.98 -7.33 -10.30
CA THR A 192 17.23 -8.47 -10.80
C THR A 192 16.77 -8.29 -12.23
N ASP A 193 16.40 -9.40 -12.85
CA ASP A 193 15.86 -9.48 -14.19
C ASP A 193 14.41 -10.00 -14.12
N ILE A 194 13.51 -9.34 -14.84
CA ILE A 194 12.11 -9.75 -14.95
C ILE A 194 11.92 -10.38 -16.33
N ARG A 195 11.65 -11.67 -16.37
CA ARG A 195 11.38 -12.40 -17.61
C ARG A 195 10.06 -11.94 -18.26
N PRO A 196 9.94 -12.10 -19.60
CA PRO A 196 8.65 -11.92 -20.29
C PRO A 196 7.54 -12.79 -19.68
N ALA A 197 6.31 -12.30 -19.70
CA ALA A 197 5.18 -13.06 -19.19
C ALA A 197 4.84 -14.26 -20.09
N GLY A 198 4.73 -15.45 -19.49
CA GLY A 198 4.42 -16.71 -20.16
C GLY A 198 2.93 -17.07 -20.15
N SER A 199 2.13 -16.52 -19.25
CA SER A 199 0.72 -16.85 -19.05
C SER A 199 -0.06 -15.62 -18.61
N ILE A 200 -1.40 -15.74 -18.55
CA ILE A 200 -2.25 -14.66 -18.02
C ILE A 200 -1.98 -14.41 -16.54
N ASN A 201 -1.70 -15.48 -15.77
CA ASN A 201 -1.36 -15.35 -14.36
C ASN A 201 -0.07 -14.57 -14.17
N SER A 202 1.01 -14.94 -14.89
CA SER A 202 2.29 -14.22 -14.81
C SER A 202 2.16 -12.77 -15.29
N ALA A 203 1.38 -12.49 -16.34
CA ALA A 203 1.15 -11.13 -16.83
C ALA A 203 0.47 -10.24 -15.78
N MET A 204 -0.55 -10.74 -15.09
CA MET A 204 -1.24 -9.98 -14.03
C MET A 204 -0.36 -9.79 -12.79
N GLN A 205 0.41 -10.79 -12.39
CA GLN A 205 1.38 -10.67 -11.31
C GLN A 205 2.45 -9.62 -11.62
N LEU A 206 3.02 -9.66 -12.82
CA LEU A 206 4.01 -8.68 -13.26
C LEU A 206 3.42 -7.28 -13.39
N THR A 207 2.15 -7.14 -13.78
CA THR A 207 1.46 -5.84 -13.74
C THR A 207 1.48 -5.25 -12.33
N ALA A 208 1.15 -6.05 -11.30
CA ALA A 208 1.22 -5.59 -9.92
C ALA A 208 2.64 -5.18 -9.52
N VAL A 209 3.65 -5.96 -9.92
CA VAL A 209 5.06 -5.66 -9.65
C VAL A 209 5.49 -4.33 -10.31
N TYR A 210 5.17 -4.13 -11.60
CA TYR A 210 5.51 -2.89 -12.30
C TYR A 210 4.80 -1.68 -11.66
N PHE A 211 3.52 -1.80 -11.33
CA PHE A 211 2.79 -0.73 -10.65
C PHE A 211 3.40 -0.39 -9.29
N GLN A 212 3.85 -1.40 -8.53
CA GLN A 212 4.50 -1.19 -7.24
C GLN A 212 5.88 -0.52 -7.39
N ILE A 213 6.67 -0.93 -8.37
CA ILE A 213 7.98 -0.33 -8.65
C ILE A 213 7.80 1.13 -9.07
N GLN A 214 6.94 1.38 -10.06
CA GLN A 214 6.71 2.73 -10.58
C GLN A 214 6.15 3.67 -9.52
N SER A 215 5.28 3.18 -8.64
CA SER A 215 4.68 3.98 -7.57
C SER A 215 5.70 4.51 -6.54
N GLN A 216 6.92 3.99 -6.51
CA GLN A 216 8.01 4.50 -5.67
C GLN A 216 8.69 5.73 -6.25
N GLU A 217 8.59 5.93 -7.57
CA GLU A 217 9.27 7.01 -8.31
C GLU A 217 8.33 8.19 -8.61
N GLN A 218 7.11 8.18 -8.08
CA GLN A 218 6.11 9.21 -8.35
C GLN A 218 5.20 9.47 -7.16
N PHE A 219 4.64 10.67 -7.10
CA PHE A 219 3.64 11.03 -6.09
C PHE A 219 2.19 10.93 -6.58
N GLY A 220 1.96 10.84 -7.89
CA GLY A 220 0.65 10.62 -8.49
C GLY A 220 0.29 9.15 -8.70
N GLY A 221 -0.65 8.88 -9.58
CA GLY A 221 -1.12 7.54 -9.89
C GLY A 221 -0.39 6.90 -11.06
N VAL A 222 -0.30 5.57 -11.05
CA VAL A 222 0.17 4.74 -12.16
C VAL A 222 -1.02 4.18 -12.93
N ALA A 223 -0.96 4.15 -14.25
CA ALA A 223 -2.07 3.74 -15.10
C ALA A 223 -1.68 2.72 -16.18
N ALA A 224 -2.63 1.88 -16.57
CA ALA A 224 -2.59 1.09 -17.80
C ALA A 224 -3.70 1.54 -18.74
N SER A 225 -3.36 1.93 -19.98
CA SER A 225 -4.31 2.61 -20.87
C SER A 225 -5.28 1.71 -21.63
N HIS A 226 -4.94 0.45 -21.92
CA HIS A 226 -5.79 -0.52 -22.64
C HIS A 226 -5.51 -1.93 -22.16
N TYR A 227 -5.79 -2.13 -20.90
CA TYR A 227 -5.40 -3.34 -20.20
C TYR A 227 -6.04 -4.61 -20.79
N ASP A 228 -7.28 -4.52 -21.28
CA ASP A 228 -7.97 -5.59 -21.99
C ASP A 228 -7.26 -6.04 -23.26
N TRP A 229 -6.70 -5.11 -24.05
CA TRP A 229 -5.88 -5.41 -25.22
C TRP A 229 -4.51 -5.99 -24.83
N THR A 230 -3.88 -5.39 -23.86
CA THR A 230 -2.56 -5.82 -23.35
C THR A 230 -2.58 -7.28 -22.89
N MET A 231 -3.70 -7.76 -22.33
CA MET A 231 -3.84 -9.12 -21.82
C MET A 231 -4.15 -10.17 -22.89
N VAL A 232 -4.59 -9.80 -24.09
CA VAL A 232 -4.94 -10.73 -25.19
C VAL A 232 -3.86 -11.79 -25.47
N PRO A 233 -2.59 -11.44 -25.68
CA PRO A 233 -1.54 -12.43 -25.96
C PRO A 233 -1.37 -13.46 -24.83
N TYR A 234 -1.57 -13.05 -23.59
CA TYR A 234 -1.37 -13.90 -22.41
C TYR A 234 -2.55 -14.83 -22.17
N VAL A 235 -3.77 -14.42 -22.48
CA VAL A 235 -4.93 -15.30 -22.55
C VAL A 235 -4.70 -16.41 -23.58
N ARG A 236 -4.19 -16.06 -24.77
CA ARG A 236 -3.85 -17.05 -25.82
C ARG A 236 -2.75 -18.03 -25.38
N LYS A 237 -1.72 -17.54 -24.69
CA LYS A 237 -0.66 -18.40 -24.15
C LYS A 237 -1.22 -19.39 -23.12
N SER A 238 -2.04 -18.92 -22.18
CA SER A 238 -2.69 -19.80 -21.19
C SER A 238 -3.65 -20.79 -21.86
N PHE A 239 -4.45 -20.35 -22.82
CA PHE A 239 -5.35 -21.23 -23.57
C PHE A 239 -4.59 -22.32 -24.30
N PHE A 240 -3.49 -21.99 -24.99
CA PHE A 240 -2.62 -22.97 -25.65
C PHE A 240 -2.05 -23.96 -24.64
N LYS A 241 -1.51 -23.48 -23.53
CA LYS A 241 -0.96 -24.33 -22.45
C LYS A 241 -2.00 -25.33 -21.94
N HIS A 242 -3.19 -24.85 -21.58
CA HIS A 242 -4.26 -25.72 -21.09
C HIS A 242 -4.75 -26.72 -22.15
N TYR A 243 -4.81 -26.31 -23.42
CA TYR A 243 -5.17 -27.22 -24.50
C TYR A 243 -4.17 -28.38 -24.63
N VAL A 244 -2.87 -28.06 -24.67
CA VAL A 244 -1.80 -29.08 -24.77
C VAL A 244 -1.82 -29.98 -23.54
N LEU A 245 -1.96 -29.42 -22.34
CA LEU A 245 -2.01 -30.21 -21.10
C LEU A 245 -3.20 -31.16 -21.05
N ASN A 246 -4.38 -30.73 -21.46
CA ASN A 246 -5.57 -31.57 -21.48
C ASN A 246 -5.44 -32.66 -22.53
N TYR A 247 -4.87 -32.35 -23.71
CA TYR A 247 -4.55 -33.38 -24.71
C TYR A 247 -3.59 -34.44 -24.16
N ILE A 248 -2.50 -34.02 -23.49
CA ILE A 248 -1.48 -34.96 -22.99
C ILE A 248 -2.03 -35.85 -21.88
N LYS A 249 -2.87 -35.30 -20.97
CA LYS A 249 -3.49 -36.06 -19.87
C LYS A 249 -4.35 -37.23 -20.37
N ASP A 250 -4.93 -37.10 -21.54
CA ASP A 250 -5.78 -38.13 -22.14
C ASP A 250 -5.03 -39.19 -22.95
N GLN A 251 -3.71 -39.04 -23.11
CA GLN A 251 -2.89 -40.10 -23.80
C GLN A 251 -2.58 -41.27 -22.83
N GLU A 252 -2.87 -42.49 -23.25
CA GLU A 252 -2.70 -43.69 -22.43
C GLU A 252 -1.24 -43.95 -22.01
N ASP A 253 -0.26 -43.47 -22.80
CA ASP A 253 1.16 -43.60 -22.53
C ASP A 253 1.77 -42.55 -21.61
N PHE A 254 0.94 -41.63 -21.14
CA PHE A 254 1.41 -40.51 -20.31
C PHE A 254 1.40 -40.87 -18.83
N ASP A 255 2.58 -40.92 -18.20
CA ASP A 255 2.70 -41.09 -16.77
C ASP A 255 2.16 -39.80 -16.05
N SER A 256 0.86 -39.83 -15.72
CA SER A 256 0.16 -38.76 -15.04
C SER A 256 0.82 -38.34 -13.71
N LEU A 257 1.61 -39.22 -13.09
CA LEU A 257 2.38 -38.95 -11.88
C LEU A 257 3.58 -38.01 -12.15
N SER A 258 4.19 -38.12 -13.35
CA SER A 258 5.31 -37.24 -13.71
C SER A 258 4.86 -35.78 -13.87
N VAL A 259 3.69 -35.52 -14.46
CA VAL A 259 3.15 -34.15 -14.61
C VAL A 259 2.65 -33.59 -13.30
N LEU A 260 2.07 -34.43 -12.43
CA LEU A 260 1.63 -33.98 -11.10
C LEU A 260 2.80 -33.61 -10.17
N SER A 261 4.01 -34.07 -10.48
CA SER A 261 5.23 -33.70 -9.76
C SER A 261 5.98 -32.50 -10.34
N MET A 262 5.59 -32.00 -11.52
CA MET A 262 6.17 -30.81 -12.14
C MET A 262 5.70 -29.54 -11.47
N THR A 263 6.60 -28.58 -11.30
CA THR A 263 6.24 -27.20 -10.95
C THR A 263 5.55 -26.51 -12.13
N ASN A 264 4.88 -25.39 -11.88
CA ASN A 264 4.30 -24.61 -12.98
C ASN A 264 5.36 -24.11 -13.98
N ASP A 265 6.56 -23.79 -13.51
CA ASP A 265 7.69 -23.39 -14.36
C ASP A 265 8.17 -24.55 -15.24
N ASP A 266 8.28 -25.78 -14.69
CA ASP A 266 8.64 -26.98 -15.45
C ASP A 266 7.61 -27.27 -16.57
N ILE A 267 6.32 -27.06 -16.27
CA ILE A 267 5.24 -27.22 -17.26
C ILE A 267 5.33 -26.16 -18.36
N ASP A 268 5.60 -24.92 -18.00
CA ASP A 268 5.74 -23.81 -18.96
C ASP A 268 6.95 -24.05 -19.89
N ASP A 269 8.10 -24.40 -19.32
CA ASP A 269 9.31 -24.74 -20.07
C ASP A 269 9.09 -25.97 -20.98
N TRP A 270 8.36 -26.96 -20.49
CA TRP A 270 8.04 -28.14 -21.27
C TRP A 270 7.11 -27.81 -22.45
N VAL A 271 6.03 -27.06 -22.20
CA VAL A 271 5.10 -26.64 -23.26
C VAL A 271 5.81 -25.78 -24.30
N ASP A 272 6.64 -24.84 -23.88
CA ASP A 272 7.38 -23.97 -24.80
C ASP A 272 8.41 -24.75 -25.64
N SER A 273 9.09 -25.75 -25.07
CA SER A 273 10.05 -26.56 -25.77
C SER A 273 9.42 -27.53 -26.80
N HIS A 274 8.18 -27.99 -26.55
CA HIS A 274 7.46 -28.93 -27.44
C HIS A 274 6.42 -28.26 -28.33
N LYS A 275 6.28 -26.97 -28.24
CA LYS A 275 5.25 -26.20 -28.95
C LYS A 275 5.28 -26.35 -30.47
N GLU A 276 6.44 -26.20 -31.09
CA GLU A 276 6.60 -26.28 -32.53
C GLU A 276 6.38 -27.72 -33.04
N GLU A 277 6.82 -28.73 -32.28
CA GLU A 277 6.57 -30.16 -32.56
C GLU A 277 5.06 -30.45 -32.51
N PHE A 278 4.38 -29.98 -31.45
CA PHE A 278 2.93 -30.15 -31.29
C PHE A 278 2.15 -29.50 -32.43
N LEU A 279 2.46 -28.26 -32.78
CA LEU A 279 1.82 -27.54 -33.87
C LEU A 279 2.01 -28.27 -35.21
N THR A 280 3.22 -28.76 -35.49
CA THR A 280 3.55 -29.51 -36.70
C THR A 280 2.81 -30.83 -36.76
N LYS A 281 2.79 -31.61 -35.66
CA LYS A 281 2.14 -32.93 -35.57
C LYS A 281 0.64 -32.85 -35.89
N PHE A 282 -0.03 -31.78 -35.47
CA PHE A 282 -1.48 -31.59 -35.67
C PHE A 282 -1.82 -30.67 -36.84
N ASN A 283 -0.85 -30.20 -37.60
CA ASN A 283 -1.03 -29.23 -38.68
C ASN A 283 -1.78 -27.99 -38.23
N LEU A 284 -1.44 -27.50 -37.03
CA LEU A 284 -1.98 -26.30 -36.38
C LEU A 284 -1.01 -25.14 -36.46
N THR A 285 -1.53 -23.94 -36.34
CA THR A 285 -0.77 -22.68 -36.25
C THR A 285 -1.10 -21.95 -34.95
N LYS A 286 -0.29 -20.97 -34.56
CA LYS A 286 -0.60 -20.10 -33.39
C LYS A 286 -1.95 -19.39 -33.54
N ASP A 287 -2.36 -19.07 -34.77
CA ASP A 287 -3.66 -18.42 -35.05
C ASP A 287 -4.86 -19.32 -34.82
N ASP A 288 -4.70 -20.64 -34.84
CA ASP A 288 -5.77 -21.58 -34.53
C ASP A 288 -6.14 -21.59 -33.04
N PHE A 289 -5.28 -21.00 -32.18
CA PHE A 289 -5.52 -20.83 -30.74
C PHE A 289 -6.06 -19.44 -30.36
N ARG A 290 -6.54 -18.69 -31.33
CA ARG A 290 -7.37 -17.52 -31.09
C ARG A 290 -8.80 -17.98 -30.79
N LEU A 291 -9.41 -17.39 -29.78
CA LEU A 291 -10.77 -17.79 -29.35
C LEU A 291 -11.85 -17.54 -30.42
N ASP A 292 -11.58 -16.65 -31.39
CA ASP A 292 -12.45 -16.41 -32.55
C ASP A 292 -12.21 -17.41 -33.70
N ASN A 293 -11.17 -18.28 -33.64
CA ASN A 293 -10.75 -19.13 -34.74
C ASN A 293 -10.50 -20.62 -34.36
N MET A 294 -11.18 -21.14 -33.36
CA MET A 294 -10.97 -22.51 -32.81
C MET A 294 -11.49 -23.64 -33.72
N LYS A 295 -11.77 -23.40 -35.00
CA LYS A 295 -12.46 -24.35 -35.89
C LYS A 295 -11.69 -25.65 -36.17
N LYS A 296 -10.35 -25.59 -36.10
CA LYS A 296 -9.47 -26.74 -36.33
C LYS A 296 -9.14 -27.51 -35.04
N LEU A 297 -9.42 -26.92 -33.88
CA LEU A 297 -9.16 -27.53 -32.59
C LEU A 297 -10.21 -28.61 -32.29
N ASP A 298 -9.78 -29.65 -31.59
CA ASP A 298 -10.71 -30.61 -31.03
C ASP A 298 -11.60 -29.91 -29.99
N LYS A 299 -12.93 -30.11 -30.12
CA LYS A 299 -13.92 -29.39 -29.33
C LYS A 299 -13.86 -29.74 -27.84
N HIS A 300 -13.51 -30.97 -27.50
CA HIS A 300 -13.43 -31.40 -26.12
C HIS A 300 -12.28 -30.67 -25.43
N TYR A 301 -11.08 -30.76 -25.98
CA TYR A 301 -9.90 -30.08 -25.41
C TYR A 301 -10.01 -28.55 -25.45
N ALA A 302 -10.60 -27.98 -26.51
CA ALA A 302 -10.78 -26.55 -26.60
C ALA A 302 -11.75 -26.00 -25.53
N ASN A 303 -12.88 -26.69 -25.28
CA ASN A 303 -13.83 -26.27 -24.25
C ASN A 303 -13.24 -26.41 -22.84
N THR A 304 -12.53 -27.51 -22.57
CA THR A 304 -11.85 -27.70 -21.26
C THR A 304 -10.75 -26.66 -21.06
N ALA A 305 -9.92 -26.43 -22.07
CA ALA A 305 -8.87 -25.43 -22.01
C ALA A 305 -9.43 -24.00 -21.80
N LEU A 306 -10.54 -23.67 -22.45
CA LEU A 306 -11.19 -22.38 -22.23
C LEU A 306 -11.73 -22.23 -20.79
N PHE A 307 -12.29 -23.29 -20.24
CA PHE A 307 -12.75 -23.32 -18.86
C PHE A 307 -11.57 -23.14 -17.88
N ASP A 308 -10.49 -23.90 -18.07
CA ASP A 308 -9.28 -23.80 -17.23
C ASP A 308 -8.63 -22.42 -17.33
N THR A 309 -8.58 -21.84 -18.55
CA THR A 309 -8.08 -20.47 -18.76
C THR A 309 -8.93 -19.42 -18.02
N LYS A 310 -10.24 -19.57 -17.99
CA LYS A 310 -11.11 -18.68 -17.24
C LYS A 310 -10.90 -18.80 -15.73
N ILE A 311 -10.66 -20.00 -15.22
CA ILE A 311 -10.33 -20.21 -13.80
C ILE A 311 -8.98 -19.55 -13.46
N GLU A 312 -7.95 -19.79 -14.28
CA GLU A 312 -6.63 -19.14 -14.10
C GLU A 312 -6.76 -17.62 -14.11
N LEU A 313 -7.51 -17.07 -15.07
CA LEU A 313 -7.74 -15.64 -15.18
C LEU A 313 -8.44 -15.06 -13.95
N MET A 314 -9.49 -15.72 -13.43
CA MET A 314 -10.19 -15.27 -12.22
C MET A 314 -9.28 -15.25 -11.00
N GLN A 315 -8.43 -16.28 -10.83
CA GLN A 315 -7.44 -16.34 -9.75
C GLN A 315 -6.37 -15.24 -9.90
N ALA A 316 -5.93 -14.99 -11.13
CA ALA A 316 -4.96 -13.95 -11.43
C ALA A 316 -5.51 -12.54 -11.13
N VAL A 317 -6.78 -12.28 -11.44
CA VAL A 317 -7.46 -11.01 -11.09
C VAL A 317 -7.57 -10.84 -9.57
N GLU A 318 -7.97 -11.89 -8.85
CA GLU A 318 -8.03 -11.83 -7.39
C GLU A 318 -6.65 -11.52 -6.78
N ALA A 319 -5.59 -12.19 -7.26
CA ALA A 319 -4.23 -11.96 -6.82
C ALA A 319 -3.73 -10.54 -7.14
N LEU A 320 -4.06 -10.02 -8.33
CA LEU A 320 -3.77 -8.63 -8.73
C LEU A 320 -4.41 -7.63 -7.77
N TYR A 321 -5.71 -7.79 -7.49
CA TYR A 321 -6.43 -6.93 -6.56
C TYR A 321 -5.87 -7.03 -5.14
N HIS A 322 -5.55 -8.23 -4.67
CA HIS A 322 -4.89 -8.42 -3.38
C HIS A 322 -3.58 -7.64 -3.30
N ASN A 323 -2.70 -7.81 -4.27
CA ASN A 323 -1.39 -7.17 -4.27
C ASN A 323 -1.50 -5.64 -4.25
N LEU A 324 -2.39 -5.06 -5.05
CA LEU A 324 -2.57 -3.62 -5.15
C LEU A 324 -3.29 -3.00 -3.93
N ASN A 325 -3.94 -3.82 -3.09
CA ASN A 325 -4.66 -3.35 -1.90
C ASN A 325 -4.00 -3.76 -0.57
N THR A 326 -2.87 -4.49 -0.60
CA THR A 326 -2.18 -4.93 0.61
C THR A 326 -0.73 -4.49 0.69
N LEU A 327 -0.04 -4.34 -0.44
CA LEU A 327 1.39 -4.00 -0.46
C LEU A 327 1.60 -2.49 -0.54
N GLN A 328 2.01 -1.92 0.59
CA GLN A 328 2.34 -0.51 0.74
C GLN A 328 3.72 -0.21 0.12
N SER A 329 3.78 -0.14 -1.21
CA SER A 329 5.03 0.08 -1.96
C SER A 329 5.35 1.55 -2.21
N ARG A 330 4.39 2.45 -2.03
CA ARG A 330 4.53 3.86 -2.31
C ARG A 330 5.27 4.60 -1.17
N PRO A 331 6.06 5.66 -1.46
CA PRO A 331 6.60 6.54 -0.43
C PRO A 331 5.51 7.05 0.51
N GLY A 332 5.79 7.08 1.82
CA GLY A 332 4.78 7.40 2.83
C GLY A 332 3.93 6.20 3.26
N SER A 333 4.35 4.98 2.92
CA SER A 333 3.69 3.71 3.31
C SER A 333 2.24 3.60 2.84
N GLN A 334 1.93 4.14 1.67
CA GLN A 334 0.62 4.01 1.04
C GLN A 334 0.58 2.89 -0.01
N LEU A 335 -0.63 2.46 -0.32
CA LEU A 335 -0.91 1.60 -1.46
C LEU A 335 -0.60 2.33 -2.78
N PRO A 336 -0.20 1.62 -3.84
CA PRO A 336 0.01 2.24 -5.16
C PRO A 336 -1.31 2.77 -5.69
N PHE A 337 -1.40 4.08 -5.91
CA PHE A 337 -2.54 4.68 -6.58
C PHE A 337 -2.54 4.24 -8.03
N SER A 338 -3.44 3.34 -8.38
CA SER A 338 -3.42 2.69 -9.67
C SER A 338 -4.78 2.76 -10.38
N SER A 339 -4.73 2.80 -11.71
CA SER A 339 -5.92 2.72 -12.55
C SER A 339 -5.70 1.84 -13.77
N MET A 340 -6.77 1.23 -14.25
CA MET A 340 -6.77 0.40 -15.46
C MET A 340 -7.92 0.79 -16.36
N ASN A 341 -7.61 1.12 -17.60
CA ASN A 341 -8.60 1.38 -18.64
C ASN A 341 -8.86 0.08 -19.40
N TYR A 342 -10.12 -0.26 -19.56
CA TYR A 342 -10.60 -1.45 -20.28
C TYR A 342 -12.01 -1.21 -20.82
N GLY A 343 -12.52 -2.12 -21.65
CA GLY A 343 -13.85 -2.02 -22.26
C GLY A 343 -13.82 -1.76 -23.76
N SER A 344 -12.65 -1.52 -24.35
CA SER A 344 -12.52 -1.24 -25.77
C SER A 344 -12.17 -2.46 -26.64
N CYS A 345 -11.72 -3.56 -26.04
CA CYS A 345 -11.33 -4.75 -26.77
C CYS A 345 -12.53 -5.52 -27.32
N THR A 346 -12.53 -5.75 -28.63
CA THR A 346 -13.57 -6.49 -29.34
C THR A 346 -13.25 -7.98 -29.54
N LEU A 347 -12.04 -8.41 -29.19
CA LEU A 347 -11.64 -9.82 -29.29
C LEU A 347 -12.21 -10.62 -28.12
N PRO A 348 -12.61 -11.88 -28.33
CA PRO A 348 -13.12 -12.73 -27.26
C PRO A 348 -12.19 -12.85 -26.06
N GLU A 349 -10.87 -12.87 -26.28
CA GLU A 349 -9.85 -12.89 -25.24
C GLU A 349 -9.93 -11.65 -24.33
N GLY A 350 -10.06 -10.47 -24.93
CA GLY A 350 -10.24 -9.22 -24.18
C GLY A 350 -11.59 -9.16 -23.47
N GLN A 351 -12.65 -9.72 -24.06
CA GLN A 351 -13.97 -9.77 -23.43
C GLN A 351 -13.95 -10.58 -22.12
N ILE A 352 -13.30 -11.75 -22.10
CA ILE A 352 -13.21 -12.54 -20.86
C ILE A 352 -12.32 -11.86 -19.82
N VAL A 353 -11.32 -11.05 -20.22
CA VAL A 353 -10.55 -10.22 -19.29
C VAL A 353 -11.42 -9.14 -18.66
N ILE A 354 -12.22 -8.44 -19.47
CA ILE A 354 -13.16 -7.42 -18.98
C ILE A 354 -14.16 -8.05 -17.99
N GLU A 355 -14.76 -9.19 -18.35
CA GLU A 355 -15.67 -9.94 -17.48
C GLU A 355 -15.00 -10.29 -16.15
N ALA A 356 -13.76 -10.83 -16.19
CA ALA A 356 -13.04 -11.23 -15.00
C ALA A 356 -12.70 -10.04 -14.08
N LEU A 357 -12.31 -8.90 -14.65
CA LEU A 357 -12.02 -7.68 -13.87
C LEU A 357 -13.29 -7.15 -13.17
N LEU A 358 -14.42 -7.13 -13.88
CA LEU A 358 -15.69 -6.69 -13.31
C LEU A 358 -16.18 -7.67 -12.22
N ASP A 359 -16.14 -8.97 -12.50
CA ASP A 359 -16.54 -10.01 -11.55
C ASP A 359 -15.65 -10.00 -10.31
N GLY A 360 -14.33 -9.85 -10.48
CA GLY A 360 -13.37 -9.77 -9.37
C GLY A 360 -13.63 -8.55 -8.48
N SER A 361 -13.97 -7.41 -9.08
CA SER A 361 -14.35 -6.21 -8.34
C SER A 361 -15.68 -6.40 -7.57
N LEU A 362 -16.67 -7.06 -8.19
CA LEU A 362 -17.96 -7.33 -7.56
C LEU A 362 -17.89 -8.38 -6.43
N ARG A 363 -17.10 -9.43 -6.62
CA ARG A 363 -16.88 -10.46 -5.59
C ARG A 363 -16.10 -9.94 -4.39
N GLY A 364 -15.27 -8.95 -4.61
CA GLY A 364 -14.34 -8.46 -3.60
C GLY A 364 -13.20 -9.44 -3.32
N THR A 365 -12.30 -9.03 -2.43
CA THR A 365 -11.10 -9.78 -2.08
C THR A 365 -11.16 -10.34 -0.66
N GLY A 366 -10.49 -11.48 -0.47
CA GLY A 366 -10.31 -12.11 0.83
C GLY A 366 -11.59 -12.69 1.45
N LYS A 367 -11.46 -13.13 2.69
CA LYS A 367 -12.53 -13.83 3.45
C LYS A 367 -13.82 -13.01 3.60
N TYR A 368 -13.71 -11.70 3.63
CA TYR A 368 -14.84 -10.80 3.90
C TYR A 368 -15.40 -10.14 2.65
N HIS A 369 -14.91 -10.53 1.47
CA HIS A 369 -15.36 -9.97 0.19
C HIS A 369 -15.34 -8.43 0.15
N LEU A 370 -14.24 -7.84 0.62
CA LEU A 370 -14.08 -6.40 0.63
C LEU A 370 -13.84 -5.90 -0.79
N THR A 371 -14.57 -4.88 -1.19
CA THR A 371 -14.37 -4.24 -2.48
C THR A 371 -12.96 -3.64 -2.58
N PRO A 372 -12.15 -4.01 -3.59
CA PRO A 372 -10.83 -3.44 -3.76
C PRO A 372 -10.92 -1.95 -4.09
N ILE A 373 -10.06 -1.14 -3.48
CA ILE A 373 -9.96 0.30 -3.76
C ILE A 373 -9.17 0.50 -5.06
N PHE A 374 -8.11 -0.28 -5.25
CA PHE A 374 -7.21 -0.24 -6.40
C PHE A 374 -7.20 -1.57 -7.15
N PRO A 375 -7.03 -1.52 -8.49
CA PRO A 375 -6.97 -0.32 -9.33
C PRO A 375 -8.35 0.32 -9.53
N CYS A 376 -8.40 1.63 -9.73
CA CYS A 376 -9.60 2.30 -10.21
C CYS A 376 -9.91 1.81 -11.62
N GLY A 377 -11.04 1.16 -11.82
CA GLY A 377 -11.48 0.70 -13.13
C GLY A 377 -12.07 1.83 -13.97
N ILE A 378 -11.53 2.09 -15.15
CA ILE A 378 -12.05 3.08 -16.10
C ILE A 378 -12.61 2.32 -17.30
N PHE A 379 -13.92 2.12 -17.29
CA PHE A 379 -14.61 1.42 -18.37
C PHE A 379 -14.82 2.35 -19.56
N GLN A 380 -14.23 1.99 -20.69
CA GLN A 380 -14.33 2.74 -21.94
C GLN A 380 -15.48 2.20 -22.80
N VAL A 381 -16.41 3.08 -23.12
CA VAL A 381 -17.55 2.77 -24.03
C VAL A 381 -17.19 3.27 -25.43
N GLY A 382 -17.02 2.33 -26.36
CA GLY A 382 -16.85 2.66 -27.79
C GLY A 382 -18.16 3.17 -28.40
N LYS A 383 -18.05 3.91 -29.52
CA LYS A 383 -19.19 4.31 -30.35
C LYS A 383 -19.64 3.16 -31.21
#